data_7a17cf6f6c1be31a630e69f2f0a3da8b
#
_entry.id   7a17cf6f6c1be31a630e69f2f0a3da8b
#
_cell.length_a   1.000
_cell.length_b   1.000
_cell.length_c   1.000
_cell.angle_alpha   90.00
_cell.angle_beta   90.00
_cell.angle_gamma   90.00
#
_symmetry.space_group_name_H-M   'P 1'
#
loop_
_entity.id
_entity.type
_entity.pdbx_description
1 polymer ?
#
loop_
_entity_poly.entity_id
_entity_poly.type
_entity_poly.pdbx_seq_one_letter_code
_entity_poly.pdbx_strand_id
1 'polypeptide(L)'
;MRKKRKVKKEYYTLNILRAVAFLGVSLFHRYAHFVPGGYLAVIIFLTLSGFLTMRSSENKKEVSLKSIIRKFISIMSPVYFIMAIAMVISIFFARDIFDDSIKSVIPVALNFENIRRILAGDDYFNQLGNFNIFLHMWYVSIYMQFIAIFTLIDRLITRNNR
;
A
#
# COMPACT_ATOMS: atom_id res chain seq x y z
N MET A 1 19.68 -3.32 28.71
CA MET A 1 18.97 -2.03 28.45
C MET A 1 19.40 -1.35 27.15
N ARG A 2 20.68 -1.31 26.77
CA ARG A 2 21.19 -0.65 25.53
C ARG A 2 20.59 -1.16 24.23
N LYS A 3 20.37 -2.48 24.08
CA LYS A 3 19.78 -3.10 22.87
C LYS A 3 18.33 -2.69 22.62
N LYS A 4 17.48 -2.64 23.69
CA LYS A 4 16.08 -2.20 23.59
C LYS A 4 15.96 -0.71 23.21
N ARG A 5 16.87 0.16 23.69
CA ARG A 5 16.91 1.59 23.33
C ARG A 5 17.26 1.81 21.85
N LYS A 6 18.24 1.03 21.33
CA LYS A 6 18.67 1.12 19.93
C LYS A 6 17.54 0.72 18.99
N VAL A 7 16.86 -0.40 19.27
CA VAL A 7 15.70 -0.86 18.50
C VAL A 7 14.57 0.18 18.50
N LYS A 8 14.23 0.75 19.64
CA LYS A 8 13.19 1.79 19.73
C LYS A 8 13.53 3.04 18.91
N LYS A 9 14.80 3.45 18.90
CA LYS A 9 15.29 4.59 18.10
C LYS A 9 15.20 4.34 16.59
N GLU A 10 15.53 3.13 16.13
CA GLU A 10 15.41 2.74 14.73
C GLU A 10 13.95 2.79 14.25
N TYR A 11 13.00 2.26 15.02
CA TYR A 11 11.57 2.35 14.67
C TYR A 11 11.06 3.78 14.61
N TYR A 12 11.55 4.66 15.48
CA TYR A 12 11.21 6.07 15.47
C TYR A 12 11.69 6.76 14.19
N THR A 13 12.93 6.51 13.77
CA THR A 13 13.48 7.03 12.52
C THR A 13 12.70 6.55 11.29
N LEU A 14 12.32 5.27 11.24
CA LEU A 14 11.50 4.73 10.16
C LEU A 14 10.09 5.35 10.11
N ASN A 15 9.51 5.67 11.26
CA ASN A 15 8.21 6.35 11.31
C ASN A 15 8.31 7.80 10.85
N ILE A 16 9.39 8.52 11.16
CA ILE A 16 9.65 9.86 10.62
C ILE A 16 9.77 9.80 9.09
N LEU A 17 10.54 8.84 8.56
CA LEU A 17 10.69 8.68 7.12
C LEU A 17 9.35 8.40 6.43
N ARG A 18 8.47 7.60 7.05
CA ARG A 18 7.11 7.40 6.56
C ARG A 18 6.28 8.69 6.57
N ALA A 19 6.37 9.47 7.64
CA ALA A 19 5.65 10.74 7.73
C ALA A 19 6.11 11.72 6.64
N VAL A 20 7.42 11.83 6.42
CA VAL A 20 7.98 12.67 5.34
C VAL A 20 7.53 12.18 3.97
N ALA A 21 7.57 10.88 3.73
CA ALA A 21 7.10 10.30 2.48
C ALA A 21 5.59 10.56 2.27
N PHE A 22 4.78 10.43 3.31
CA PHE A 22 3.34 10.76 3.24
C PHE A 22 3.10 12.22 2.88
N LEU A 23 3.82 13.14 3.52
CA LEU A 23 3.73 14.57 3.17
C LEU A 23 4.17 14.81 1.73
N GLY A 24 5.22 14.15 1.25
CA GLY A 24 5.69 14.23 -0.14
C GLY A 24 4.62 13.80 -1.15
N VAL A 25 3.94 12.67 -0.91
CA VAL A 25 2.82 12.22 -1.75
C VAL A 25 1.67 13.24 -1.71
N SER A 26 1.29 13.69 -0.52
CA SER A 26 0.16 14.61 -0.35
C SER A 26 0.38 15.96 -1.04
N LEU A 27 1.60 16.49 -0.94
CA LEU A 27 2.01 17.72 -1.61
C LEU A 27 2.07 17.53 -3.14
N PHE A 28 2.56 16.40 -3.62
CA PHE A 28 2.57 16.09 -5.04
C PHE A 28 1.15 16.08 -5.63
N HIS A 29 0.19 15.47 -4.95
CA HIS A 29 -1.18 15.45 -5.43
C HIS A 29 -1.87 16.82 -5.43
N ARG A 30 -1.48 17.69 -4.52
CA ARG A 30 -2.06 19.04 -4.45
C ARG A 30 -1.32 20.05 -5.33
N TYR A 31 -0.01 19.87 -5.49
CA TYR A 31 0.89 20.85 -6.09
C TYR A 31 1.92 20.16 -7.00
N ALA A 32 1.46 19.34 -7.97
CA ALA A 32 2.33 18.54 -8.84
C ALA A 32 3.42 19.36 -9.56
N HIS A 33 3.08 20.60 -9.96
CA HIS A 33 4.03 21.50 -10.62
C HIS A 33 5.17 21.97 -9.71
N PHE A 34 4.94 22.09 -8.40
CA PHE A 34 5.95 22.55 -7.43
C PHE A 34 6.74 21.41 -6.80
N VAL A 35 6.23 20.20 -6.85
CA VAL A 35 6.85 19.01 -6.23
C VAL A 35 6.98 17.88 -7.27
N PRO A 36 7.83 18.04 -8.31
CA PRO A 36 7.95 17.10 -9.44
C PRO A 36 8.59 15.85 -8.91
N GLY A 37 8.57 15.11 -8.20
CA GLY A 37 9.25 13.91 -7.67
C GLY A 37 8.47 13.21 -6.56
N GLY A 38 7.25 13.65 -6.30
CA GLY A 38 6.43 13.09 -5.23
C GLY A 38 6.13 11.59 -5.39
N TYR A 39 6.21 11.05 -6.61
CA TYR A 39 6.12 9.61 -6.86
C TYR A 39 7.27 8.80 -6.22
N LEU A 40 8.44 9.41 -5.99
CA LEU A 40 9.54 8.77 -5.28
C LEU A 40 9.15 8.39 -3.84
N ALA A 41 8.24 9.12 -3.24
CA ALA A 41 7.72 8.80 -1.92
C ALA A 41 6.98 7.46 -1.89
N VAL A 42 6.31 7.06 -2.97
CA VAL A 42 5.69 5.74 -3.10
C VAL A 42 6.75 4.64 -3.10
N ILE A 43 7.88 4.86 -3.80
CA ILE A 43 9.01 3.94 -3.79
C ILE A 43 9.57 3.79 -2.37
N ILE A 44 9.71 4.89 -1.63
CA ILE A 44 10.13 4.88 -0.22
C ILE A 44 9.16 4.05 0.62
N PHE A 45 7.85 4.20 0.45
CA PHE A 45 6.86 3.39 1.16
C PHE A 45 6.99 1.90 0.86
N LEU A 46 7.13 1.53 -0.40
CA LEU A 46 7.28 0.13 -0.80
C LEU A 46 8.58 -0.48 -0.26
N THR A 47 9.69 0.26 -0.37
CA THR A 47 11.00 -0.17 0.14
C THR A 47 10.98 -0.37 1.66
N LEU A 48 10.43 0.59 2.41
CA LEU A 48 10.28 0.50 3.86
C LEU A 48 9.37 -0.67 4.26
N SER A 49 8.31 -0.88 3.53
CA SER A 49 7.37 -1.97 3.79
C SER A 49 8.01 -3.33 3.53
N GLY A 50 8.82 -3.45 2.47
CA GLY A 50 9.63 -4.62 2.18
C GLY A 50 10.65 -4.89 3.28
N PHE A 51 11.44 -3.89 3.64
CA PHE A 51 12.44 -3.99 4.71
C PHE A 51 11.83 -4.44 6.04
N LEU A 52 10.73 -3.83 6.47
CA LEU A 52 10.07 -4.19 7.73
C LEU A 52 9.43 -5.58 7.69
N THR A 53 8.98 -6.01 6.53
CA THR A 53 8.43 -7.37 6.35
C THR A 53 9.53 -8.40 6.51
N MET A 54 10.69 -8.22 5.85
CA MET A 54 11.85 -9.10 6.00
C MET A 54 12.37 -9.11 7.45
N ARG A 55 12.58 -7.94 8.04
CA ARG A 55 13.05 -7.84 9.43
C ARG A 55 12.09 -8.49 10.43
N SER A 56 10.79 -8.47 10.16
CA SER A 56 9.79 -9.15 11.00
C SER A 56 9.84 -10.67 10.86
N SER A 57 10.38 -11.18 9.75
CA SER A 57 10.53 -12.63 9.50
C SER A 57 11.85 -13.21 10.03
N GLU A 58 12.93 -12.42 10.11
CA GLU A 58 14.26 -12.89 10.55
C GLU A 58 14.26 -13.60 11.91
N ASN A 59 13.40 -13.22 12.83
CA ASN A 59 13.30 -13.82 14.17
C ASN A 59 12.27 -14.96 14.26
N LYS A 60 11.65 -15.37 13.15
CA LYS A 60 10.63 -16.41 13.12
C LYS A 60 11.18 -17.61 12.36
N LYS A 61 10.99 -18.82 12.92
CA LYS A 61 11.36 -20.07 12.25
C LYS A 61 10.63 -20.27 10.91
N GLU A 62 9.42 -19.72 10.78
CA GLU A 62 8.61 -19.68 9.56
C GLU A 62 7.62 -18.51 9.62
N VAL A 63 7.31 -17.92 8.47
CA VAL A 63 6.18 -16.98 8.39
C VAL A 63 4.88 -17.79 8.38
N SER A 64 4.16 -17.74 9.49
CA SER A 64 2.90 -18.45 9.65
C SER A 64 1.81 -17.86 8.76
N LEU A 65 0.99 -18.70 8.13
CA LEU A 65 -0.20 -18.29 7.36
C LEU A 65 -1.12 -17.39 8.20
N LYS A 66 -1.29 -17.71 9.49
CA LYS A 66 -2.07 -16.88 10.42
C LYS A 66 -1.51 -15.46 10.56
N SER A 67 -0.18 -15.29 10.50
CA SER A 67 0.47 -13.99 10.54
C SER A 67 0.16 -13.15 9.29
N ILE A 68 0.11 -13.79 8.13
CA ILE A 68 -0.21 -13.14 6.85
C ILE A 68 -1.67 -12.71 6.83
N ILE A 69 -2.59 -13.62 7.17
CA ILE A 69 -4.02 -13.31 7.22
C ILE A 69 -4.27 -12.16 8.19
N ARG A 70 -3.62 -12.17 9.36
CA ARG A 70 -3.73 -11.06 10.32
C ARG A 70 -3.23 -9.74 9.72
N LYS A 71 -2.10 -9.77 9.00
CA LYS A 71 -1.54 -8.58 8.34
C LYS A 71 -2.46 -8.09 7.22
N PHE A 72 -3.00 -9.01 6.42
CA PHE A 72 -3.99 -8.71 5.40
C PHE A 72 -5.22 -8.03 6.00
N ILE A 73 -5.84 -8.62 7.00
CA ILE A 73 -7.02 -8.04 7.67
C ILE A 73 -6.70 -6.68 8.27
N SER A 74 -5.54 -6.52 8.91
CA SER A 74 -5.12 -5.27 9.53
C SER A 74 -4.96 -4.12 8.51
N ILE A 75 -4.56 -4.42 7.28
CA ILE A 75 -4.37 -3.43 6.22
C ILE A 75 -5.67 -3.20 5.44
N MET A 76 -6.37 -4.28 5.08
CA MET A 76 -7.54 -4.19 4.20
C MET A 76 -8.82 -3.78 4.93
N SER A 77 -8.95 -4.07 6.23
CA SER A 77 -10.15 -3.69 6.99
C SER A 77 -10.40 -2.17 6.98
N PRO A 78 -9.44 -1.29 7.32
CA PRO A 78 -9.63 0.14 7.21
C PRO A 78 -9.83 0.60 5.76
N VAL A 79 -9.19 -0.05 4.79
CA VAL A 79 -9.37 0.27 3.36
C VAL A 79 -10.82 0.01 2.95
N TYR A 80 -11.38 -1.17 3.27
CA TYR A 80 -12.77 -1.49 2.96
C TYR A 80 -13.76 -0.55 3.64
N PHE A 81 -13.50 -0.20 4.90
CA PHE A 81 -14.34 0.72 5.65
C PHE A 81 -14.38 2.11 4.99
N ILE A 82 -13.21 2.68 4.69
CA ILE A 82 -13.10 3.99 4.03
C ILE A 82 -13.70 3.93 2.63
N MET A 83 -13.46 2.85 1.88
CA MET A 83 -14.02 2.63 0.55
C MET A 83 -15.55 2.62 0.58
N ALA A 84 -16.16 1.92 1.53
CA ALA A 84 -17.61 1.91 1.68
C ALA A 84 -18.17 3.31 1.99
N ILE A 85 -17.56 4.03 2.93
CA ILE A 85 -17.98 5.41 3.26
C ILE A 85 -17.83 6.32 2.04
N ALA A 86 -16.69 6.29 1.36
CA ALA A 86 -16.43 7.15 0.21
C ALA A 86 -17.43 6.88 -0.93
N MET A 87 -17.77 5.61 -1.19
CA MET A 87 -18.79 5.26 -2.20
C MET A 87 -20.18 5.74 -1.80
N VAL A 88 -20.58 5.60 -0.54
CA VAL A 88 -21.88 6.12 -0.06
C VAL A 88 -21.94 7.64 -0.21
N ILE A 89 -20.89 8.36 0.19
CA ILE A 89 -20.85 9.83 0.05
C ILE A 89 -20.92 10.23 -1.43
N SER A 90 -20.19 9.56 -2.31
CA SER A 90 -20.17 9.91 -3.74
C SER A 90 -21.51 9.65 -4.44
N ILE A 91 -22.28 8.65 -4.04
CA ILE A 91 -23.64 8.44 -4.55
C ILE A 91 -24.55 9.65 -4.30
N PHE A 92 -24.46 10.26 -3.12
CA PHE A 92 -25.35 11.33 -2.71
C PHE A 92 -24.89 12.73 -3.13
N PHE A 93 -23.57 12.96 -3.19
CA PHE A 93 -23.00 14.30 -3.34
C PHE A 93 -22.17 14.51 -4.60
N ALA A 94 -21.73 13.43 -5.27
CA ALA A 94 -20.78 13.53 -6.38
C ALA A 94 -20.91 12.34 -7.34
N ARG A 95 -21.99 12.31 -8.11
CA ARG A 95 -22.34 11.19 -8.98
C ARG A 95 -21.25 10.87 -10.01
N ASP A 96 -20.64 11.90 -10.59
CA ASP A 96 -19.55 11.71 -11.57
C ASP A 96 -18.35 11.00 -10.94
N ILE A 97 -18.01 11.33 -9.70
CA ILE A 97 -16.95 10.67 -8.92
C ILE A 97 -17.31 9.22 -8.64
N PHE A 98 -18.59 8.93 -8.36
CA PHE A 98 -19.06 7.57 -8.16
C PHE A 98 -18.90 6.74 -9.43
N ASP A 99 -19.35 7.24 -10.57
CA ASP A 99 -19.32 6.52 -11.86
C ASP A 99 -17.88 6.23 -12.32
N ASP A 100 -16.94 7.10 -12.03
CA ASP A 100 -15.51 6.86 -12.29
C ASP A 100 -14.89 5.88 -11.30
N SER A 101 -15.31 5.90 -10.04
CA SER A 101 -14.71 5.11 -8.97
C SER A 101 -15.24 3.68 -8.90
N ILE A 102 -16.48 3.43 -9.34
CA ILE A 102 -17.13 2.11 -9.24
C ILE A 102 -16.32 1.00 -9.93
N LYS A 103 -15.68 1.33 -11.06
CA LYS A 103 -14.85 0.39 -11.84
C LYS A 103 -13.63 -0.12 -11.06
N SER A 104 -13.16 0.66 -10.09
CA SER A 104 -12.00 0.34 -9.25
C SER A 104 -12.38 -0.43 -7.97
N VAL A 105 -13.64 -0.49 -7.58
CA VAL A 105 -14.08 -1.11 -6.32
C VAL A 105 -13.68 -2.58 -6.22
N ILE A 106 -14.01 -3.38 -7.23
CA ILE A 106 -13.69 -4.82 -7.24
C ILE A 106 -12.18 -5.04 -7.36
N PRO A 107 -11.45 -4.40 -8.30
CA PRO A 107 -10.00 -4.53 -8.40
C PRO A 107 -9.26 -4.12 -7.12
N VAL A 108 -9.68 -3.06 -6.44
CA VAL A 108 -9.10 -2.64 -5.15
C VAL A 108 -9.39 -3.67 -4.07
N ALA A 109 -10.64 -4.14 -3.98
CA ALA A 109 -11.04 -5.13 -2.97
C ALA A 109 -10.27 -6.45 -3.11
N LEU A 110 -9.96 -6.85 -4.33
CA LEU A 110 -9.20 -8.07 -4.64
C LEU A 110 -7.68 -7.84 -4.75
N ASN A 111 -7.19 -6.61 -4.52
CA ASN A 111 -5.78 -6.22 -4.67
C ASN A 111 -5.21 -6.43 -6.08
N PHE A 112 -5.97 -6.12 -7.12
CA PHE A 112 -5.59 -6.19 -8.53
C PHE A 112 -5.67 -4.83 -9.26
N GLU A 113 -5.83 -3.72 -8.54
CA GLU A 113 -5.98 -2.39 -9.15
C GLU A 113 -4.75 -1.98 -9.98
N ASN A 114 -3.55 -2.35 -9.58
CA ASN A 114 -2.33 -2.15 -10.35
C ASN A 114 -2.38 -2.87 -11.71
N ILE A 115 -2.84 -4.13 -11.74
CA ILE A 115 -2.96 -4.92 -12.97
C ILE A 115 -4.06 -4.35 -13.88
N ARG A 116 -5.23 -4.01 -13.32
CA ARG A 116 -6.30 -3.38 -14.07
C ARG A 116 -5.83 -2.11 -14.80
N ARG A 117 -5.06 -1.26 -14.11
CA ARG A 117 -4.54 -0.02 -14.69
C ARG A 117 -3.55 -0.27 -15.82
N ILE A 118 -2.63 -1.22 -15.64
CA ILE A 118 -1.69 -1.61 -16.69
C ILE A 118 -2.44 -2.10 -17.93
N LEU A 119 -3.47 -2.95 -17.76
CA LEU A 119 -4.27 -3.47 -18.86
C LEU A 119 -5.14 -2.41 -19.54
N ALA A 120 -5.59 -1.41 -18.79
CA ALA A 120 -6.35 -0.27 -19.33
C ALA A 120 -5.45 0.75 -20.07
N GLY A 121 -4.13 0.61 -20.02
CA GLY A 121 -3.21 1.60 -20.57
C GLY A 121 -3.23 2.92 -19.81
N ASP A 122 -3.68 2.90 -18.57
CA ASP A 122 -3.81 4.08 -17.73
C ASP A 122 -2.43 4.64 -17.38
N ASP A 123 -2.09 5.81 -17.92
CA ASP A 123 -0.90 6.54 -17.49
C ASP A 123 -1.18 7.30 -16.19
N TYR A 124 -0.45 6.92 -15.14
CA TYR A 124 -0.59 7.50 -13.82
C TYR A 124 -0.43 9.03 -13.81
N PHE A 125 0.49 9.55 -14.63
CA PHE A 125 0.78 10.98 -14.67
C PHE A 125 -0.29 11.78 -15.41
N ASN A 126 -0.93 11.20 -16.42
CA ASN A 126 -2.02 11.84 -17.16
C ASN A 126 -3.36 11.82 -16.41
N GLN A 127 -3.47 11.05 -15.34
CA GLN A 127 -4.69 10.90 -14.55
C GLN A 127 -4.76 11.84 -13.31
N LEU A 128 -3.84 12.77 -13.15
CA LEU A 128 -3.87 13.75 -12.06
C LEU A 128 -5.14 14.65 -12.05
N GLY A 129 -5.94 14.61 -13.13
CA GLY A 129 -7.24 15.28 -13.24
C GLY A 129 -8.46 14.38 -13.10
N ASN A 130 -8.30 13.06 -12.97
CA ASN A 130 -9.43 12.14 -12.84
C ASN A 130 -9.93 12.06 -11.41
N PHE A 131 -11.25 12.12 -11.25
CA PHE A 131 -11.95 12.12 -9.96
C PHE A 131 -12.10 10.73 -9.32
N ASN A 132 -11.33 9.73 -9.74
CA ASN A 132 -11.39 8.40 -9.14
C ASN A 132 -10.78 8.41 -7.73
N ILE A 133 -11.60 8.22 -6.70
CA ILE A 133 -11.20 8.23 -5.28
C ILE A 133 -10.16 7.15 -4.99
N PHE A 134 -10.18 6.04 -5.73
CA PHE A 134 -9.30 4.89 -5.53
C PHE A 134 -8.04 4.92 -6.39
N LEU A 135 -7.76 6.09 -7.03
CA LEU A 135 -6.59 6.28 -7.88
C LEU A 135 -5.29 5.76 -7.25
N HIS A 136 -5.15 5.97 -5.94
CA HIS A 136 -3.92 5.65 -5.21
C HIS A 136 -3.87 4.23 -4.64
N MET A 137 -4.91 3.44 -4.81
CA MET A 137 -4.96 2.08 -4.23
C MET A 137 -4.10 1.06 -4.98
N TRP A 138 -3.56 1.41 -6.17
CA TRP A 138 -2.67 0.53 -6.92
C TRP A 138 -1.42 0.13 -6.13
N TYR A 139 -0.85 1.03 -5.32
CA TYR A 139 0.33 0.71 -4.51
C TYR A 139 0.01 -0.26 -3.36
N VAL A 140 -1.19 -0.19 -2.80
CA VAL A 140 -1.66 -1.15 -1.79
C VAL A 140 -1.76 -2.54 -2.41
N SER A 141 -2.29 -2.63 -3.64
CA SER A 141 -2.36 -3.88 -4.39
C SER A 141 -0.96 -4.49 -4.61
N ILE A 142 0.01 -3.70 -5.07
CA ILE A 142 1.40 -4.15 -5.22
C ILE A 142 1.97 -4.62 -3.87
N TYR A 143 1.74 -3.88 -2.80
CA TYR A 143 2.25 -4.24 -1.48
C TYR A 143 1.66 -5.57 -0.97
N MET A 144 0.36 -5.81 -1.19
CA MET A 144 -0.29 -7.05 -0.79
C MET A 144 0.20 -8.24 -1.62
N GLN A 145 0.38 -8.07 -2.93
CA GLN A 145 0.97 -9.06 -3.82
C GLN A 145 2.42 -9.40 -3.40
N PHE A 146 3.23 -8.37 -3.06
CA PHE A 146 4.58 -8.57 -2.55
C PHE A 146 4.60 -9.41 -1.27
N ILE A 147 3.72 -9.13 -0.30
CA ILE A 147 3.63 -9.91 0.93
C ILE A 147 3.28 -11.38 0.63
N ALA A 148 2.33 -11.61 -0.29
CA ALA A 148 1.92 -12.95 -0.67
C ALA A 148 3.07 -13.73 -1.32
N ILE A 149 3.75 -13.14 -2.31
CA ILE A 149 4.88 -13.74 -3.01
C ILE A 149 6.05 -13.99 -2.05
N PHE A 150 6.44 -12.98 -1.25
CA PHE A 150 7.52 -13.10 -0.27
C PHE A 150 7.27 -14.27 0.69
N THR A 151 6.04 -14.40 1.17
CA THR A 151 5.71 -15.47 2.10
C THR A 151 5.73 -16.85 1.44
N LEU A 152 5.28 -16.94 0.19
CA LEU A 152 5.33 -18.19 -0.56
C LEU A 152 6.81 -18.64 -0.73
N ILE A 153 7.68 -17.71 -1.14
CA ILE A 153 9.11 -17.98 -1.31
C ILE A 153 9.75 -18.38 0.02
N ASP A 154 9.50 -17.63 1.10
CA ASP A 154 10.03 -17.95 2.44
C ASP A 154 9.66 -19.37 2.89
N ARG A 155 8.40 -19.77 2.66
CA ARG A 155 7.92 -21.12 2.96
C ARG A 155 8.59 -22.20 2.13
N LEU A 156 8.76 -21.97 0.83
CA LEU A 156 9.39 -22.93 -0.06
C LEU A 156 10.85 -23.18 0.35
N ILE A 157 11.59 -22.09 0.62
CA ILE A 157 12.99 -22.17 1.06
C ILE A 157 13.10 -22.88 2.43
N THR A 158 12.28 -22.49 3.39
CA THR A 158 12.31 -23.05 4.76
C THR A 158 11.90 -24.52 4.77
N ARG A 159 10.97 -24.92 3.91
CA ARG A 159 10.55 -26.32 3.76
C ARG A 159 11.64 -27.18 3.13
N ASN A 160 12.39 -26.65 2.16
CA ASN A 160 13.45 -27.40 1.47
C ASN A 160 14.70 -27.61 2.33
N ASN A 161 14.90 -26.81 3.37
CA ASN A 161 16.03 -26.87 4.29
C ASN A 161 15.75 -27.75 5.54
N ARG A 162 14.65 -28.50 5.56
CA ARG A 162 14.30 -29.49 6.60
C ARG A 162 14.33 -30.90 6.07
#